data_21434fd33ff34f22775d9a4bbbfdcd0c
#
_entry.id   21434fd33ff34f22775d9a4bbbfdcd0c
#
_cell.length_a   1.000
_cell.length_b   1.000
_cell.length_c   1.000
_cell.angle_alpha   90.00
_cell.angle_beta   90.00
_cell.angle_gamma   90.00
#
_symmetry.space_group_name_H-M   'P 1'
#
loop_
_entity.id
_entity.type
_entity.pdbx_description
1 polymer ?
#
loop_
_entity_poly.entity_id
_entity_poly.type
_entity_poly.pdbx_seq_one_letter_code
_entity_poly.pdbx_strand_id
1 'polypeptide(L)'
;MSKVHVIDHPLVQHKVSLMRDKETGPKEFRELLNEISMLMAYEVTRDLPLKTVEIETPICRAQTQVIAGKKLAIVPILRAGLGMVDGIMNLVPAAKVGHIGLYRDPNTLEPVEYYCKLPSDAEEREILHVDPMLATGGSASAAIGFLKKRGCRNIKLVNLIAAPEGVARVQADHPDVDIYVAAMDEKLNDHGYIIPGLGDAGDRLFGTK
;
A
#
# COMPACT_ATOMS: atom_id res chain seq x y z
N MET A 1 13.25 -8.61 11.52
CA MET A 1 12.37 -9.58 10.83
C MET A 1 11.12 -8.83 10.41
N SER A 2 10.75 -8.87 9.14
CA SER A 2 9.52 -8.29 8.61
C SER A 2 8.30 -8.82 9.38
N LYS A 3 7.42 -7.91 9.77
CA LYS A 3 6.18 -8.25 10.45
C LYS A 3 5.02 -8.16 9.47
N VAL A 4 4.02 -9.02 9.66
CA VAL A 4 2.77 -8.97 8.93
C VAL A 4 1.69 -8.45 9.87
N HIS A 5 1.09 -7.35 9.50
CA HIS A 5 0.02 -6.68 10.25
C HIS A 5 -1.29 -6.87 9.49
N VAL A 6 -2.14 -7.75 10.01
CA VAL A 6 -3.51 -7.90 9.48
C VAL A 6 -4.42 -6.91 10.20
N ILE A 7 -5.06 -6.04 9.46
CA ILE A 7 -5.95 -5.00 10.00
C ILE A 7 -7.37 -5.59 10.09
N ASP A 8 -7.67 -6.21 11.23
CA ASP A 8 -8.91 -6.95 11.50
C ASP A 8 -10.06 -6.08 12.01
N HIS A 9 -9.97 -4.78 11.84
CA HIS A 9 -11.01 -3.85 12.27
C HIS A 9 -12.36 -4.15 11.57
N PRO A 10 -13.50 -4.24 12.30
CA PRO A 10 -14.80 -4.62 11.72
C PRO A 10 -15.24 -3.80 10.51
N LEU A 11 -14.98 -2.48 10.48
CA LEU A 11 -15.29 -1.63 9.31
C LEU A 11 -14.47 -2.01 8.09
N VAL A 12 -13.20 -2.36 8.28
CA VAL A 12 -12.32 -2.81 7.18
C VAL A 12 -12.84 -4.14 6.64
N GLN A 13 -13.11 -5.10 7.51
CA GLN A 13 -13.61 -6.42 7.13
C GLN A 13 -14.96 -6.34 6.40
N HIS A 14 -15.87 -5.50 6.89
CA HIS A 14 -17.16 -5.26 6.22
C HIS A 14 -16.97 -4.74 4.79
N LYS A 15 -16.13 -3.71 4.62
CA LYS A 15 -15.88 -3.10 3.31
C LYS A 15 -15.14 -4.06 2.35
N VAL A 16 -14.19 -4.83 2.85
CA VAL A 16 -13.52 -5.89 2.07
C VAL A 16 -14.56 -6.92 1.60
N SER A 17 -15.50 -7.32 2.46
CA SER A 17 -16.56 -8.27 2.08
C SER A 17 -17.43 -7.72 0.93
N LEU A 18 -17.82 -6.44 0.98
CA LEU A 18 -18.55 -5.80 -0.11
C LEU A 18 -17.73 -5.75 -1.41
N MET A 19 -16.42 -5.45 -1.32
CA MET A 19 -15.54 -5.42 -2.49
C MET A 19 -15.38 -6.79 -3.16
N ARG A 20 -15.46 -7.88 -2.39
CA ARG A 20 -15.33 -9.25 -2.92
C ARG A 20 -16.53 -9.66 -3.78
N ASP A 21 -17.71 -9.08 -3.53
CA ASP A 21 -18.91 -9.43 -4.28
C ASP A 21 -18.70 -9.12 -5.76
N LYS A 22 -18.99 -10.11 -6.61
CA LYS A 22 -18.88 -9.98 -8.07
C LYS A 22 -19.83 -8.95 -8.67
N GLU A 23 -20.93 -8.65 -7.97
CA GLU A 23 -21.93 -7.67 -8.40
C GLU A 23 -21.50 -6.22 -8.07
N THR A 24 -20.47 -6.03 -7.24
CA THR A 24 -19.92 -4.69 -6.92
C THR A 24 -19.32 -4.07 -8.18
N GLY A 25 -19.98 -3.03 -8.69
CA GLY A 25 -19.56 -2.34 -9.91
C GLY A 25 -18.31 -1.47 -9.73
N PRO A 26 -17.70 -1.00 -10.84
CA PRO A 26 -16.42 -0.24 -10.76
C PRO A 26 -16.52 1.05 -9.94
N LYS A 27 -17.67 1.74 -9.92
CA LYS A 27 -17.84 2.95 -9.10
C LYS A 27 -17.74 2.61 -7.61
N GLU A 28 -18.56 1.68 -7.17
CA GLU A 28 -18.60 1.26 -5.77
C GLU A 28 -17.28 0.62 -5.34
N PHE A 29 -16.64 -0.16 -6.20
CA PHE A 29 -15.31 -0.72 -5.96
C PHE A 29 -14.27 0.36 -5.68
N ARG A 30 -14.26 1.47 -6.45
CA ARG A 30 -13.36 2.61 -6.21
C ARG A 30 -13.65 3.32 -4.88
N GLU A 31 -14.93 3.52 -4.56
CA GLU A 31 -15.35 4.15 -3.30
C GLU A 31 -14.90 3.32 -2.10
N LEU A 32 -15.16 2.01 -2.12
CA LEU A 32 -14.72 1.08 -1.07
C LEU A 32 -13.19 1.02 -0.94
N LEU A 33 -12.47 0.95 -2.07
CA LEU A 33 -11.00 0.95 -2.04
C LEU A 33 -10.43 2.22 -1.43
N ASN A 34 -11.01 3.38 -1.76
CA ASN A 34 -10.61 4.67 -1.18
C ASN A 34 -10.83 4.69 0.35
N GLU A 35 -12.00 4.25 0.81
CA GLU A 35 -12.35 4.20 2.22
C GLU A 35 -11.47 3.23 3.02
N ILE A 36 -11.22 2.03 2.47
CA ILE A 36 -10.34 1.04 3.12
C ILE A 36 -8.91 1.58 3.17
N SER A 37 -8.42 2.18 2.09
CA SER A 37 -7.08 2.75 2.04
C SER A 37 -6.88 3.85 3.08
N MET A 38 -7.89 4.68 3.33
CA MET A 38 -7.88 5.69 4.40
C MET A 38 -7.81 5.04 5.78
N LEU A 39 -8.62 4.01 6.04
CA LEU A 39 -8.61 3.28 7.33
C LEU A 39 -7.28 2.56 7.55
N MET A 40 -6.73 1.93 6.50
CA MET A 40 -5.42 1.29 6.56
C MET A 40 -4.31 2.31 6.82
N ALA A 41 -4.36 3.49 6.20
CA ALA A 41 -3.38 4.55 6.40
C ALA A 41 -3.33 5.00 7.88
N TYR A 42 -4.47 5.05 8.56
CA TYR A 42 -4.51 5.35 9.99
C TYR A 42 -3.69 4.33 10.82
N GLU A 43 -3.80 3.04 10.52
CA GLU A 43 -3.04 2.01 11.23
C GLU A 43 -1.57 1.99 10.81
N VAL A 44 -1.28 2.11 9.54
CA VAL A 44 0.09 2.09 8.99
C VAL A 44 0.94 3.26 9.51
N THR A 45 0.31 4.37 9.85
CA THR A 45 0.98 5.59 10.35
C THR A 45 1.08 5.67 11.87
N ARG A 46 0.70 4.62 12.61
CA ARG A 46 0.65 4.60 14.08
C ARG A 46 1.99 4.89 14.75
N ASP A 47 3.09 4.56 14.12
CA ASP A 47 4.46 4.69 14.63
C ASP A 47 5.20 5.94 14.12
N LEU A 48 4.51 6.85 13.43
CA LEU A 48 5.14 8.09 12.98
C LEU A 48 5.71 8.88 14.16
N PRO A 49 6.97 9.32 14.07
CA PRO A 49 7.60 10.05 15.14
C PRO A 49 6.95 11.42 15.36
N LEU A 50 6.81 11.81 16.62
CA LEU A 50 6.30 13.10 17.03
C LEU A 50 7.43 13.98 17.57
N LYS A 51 7.29 15.30 17.44
CA LYS A 51 8.12 16.30 18.09
C LYS A 51 7.27 17.31 18.85
N THR A 52 7.79 17.76 19.98
CA THR A 52 7.17 18.84 20.76
C THR A 52 7.44 20.20 20.09
N VAL A 53 6.40 20.99 19.97
CA VAL A 53 6.46 22.39 19.52
C VAL A 53 5.68 23.28 20.47
N GLU A 54 6.15 24.53 20.63
CA GLU A 54 5.36 25.53 21.34
C GLU A 54 4.39 26.20 20.35
N ILE A 55 3.14 26.32 20.73
CA ILE A 55 2.12 27.03 20.00
C ILE A 55 1.40 28.04 20.92
N GLU A 56 0.72 29.00 20.34
CA GLU A 56 -0.20 29.88 21.05
C GLU A 56 -1.65 29.45 20.72
N THR A 57 -2.39 29.05 21.75
CA THR A 57 -3.82 28.77 21.65
C THR A 57 -4.60 30.05 21.90
N PRO A 58 -5.93 30.07 21.65
CA PRO A 58 -6.75 31.22 22.02
C PRO A 58 -6.74 31.59 23.51
N ILE A 59 -6.21 30.72 24.39
CA ILE A 59 -6.23 30.89 25.82
C ILE A 59 -4.83 31.16 26.39
N CYS A 60 -3.80 30.38 25.94
CA CYS A 60 -2.43 30.45 26.48
C CYS A 60 -1.40 29.81 25.56
N ARG A 61 -0.11 30.01 25.87
CA ARG A 61 0.97 29.22 25.27
C ARG A 61 0.94 27.78 25.77
N ALA A 62 1.16 26.82 24.87
CA ALA A 62 1.09 25.40 25.18
C ALA A 62 2.18 24.62 24.41
N GLN A 63 2.65 23.54 25.02
CA GLN A 63 3.49 22.52 24.38
C GLN A 63 2.59 21.47 23.75
N THR A 64 2.75 21.23 22.44
CA THR A 64 1.94 20.27 21.69
C THR A 64 2.81 19.34 20.86
N GLN A 65 2.19 18.28 20.31
CA GLN A 65 2.87 17.29 19.49
C GLN A 65 2.48 17.44 18.02
N VAL A 66 3.49 17.46 17.15
CA VAL A 66 3.30 17.40 15.69
C VAL A 66 4.18 16.30 15.09
N ILE A 67 3.80 15.77 13.93
CA ILE A 67 4.63 14.78 13.23
C ILE A 67 6.02 15.37 12.97
N ALA A 68 7.05 14.62 13.38
CA ALA A 68 8.44 15.00 13.20
C ALA A 68 8.96 14.69 11.78
N GLY A 69 10.00 15.39 11.36
CA GLY A 69 10.74 15.09 10.13
C GLY A 69 9.95 15.27 8.84
N LYS A 70 10.45 14.63 7.79
CA LYS A 70 9.76 14.51 6.50
C LYS A 70 8.70 13.43 6.60
N LYS A 71 7.50 13.76 6.11
CA LYS A 71 6.32 12.91 6.18
C LYS A 71 6.41 11.79 5.14
N LEU A 72 5.28 11.23 4.80
CA LEU A 72 5.14 10.08 3.92
C LEU A 72 5.44 10.40 2.45
N ALA A 73 5.84 9.38 1.71
CA ALA A 73 5.65 9.32 0.27
C ALA A 73 4.88 8.03 -0.08
N ILE A 74 3.84 8.18 -0.88
CA ILE A 74 3.01 7.08 -1.37
C ILE A 74 3.56 6.67 -2.73
N VAL A 75 3.84 5.39 -2.91
CA VAL A 75 4.37 4.87 -4.18
C VAL A 75 3.53 3.68 -4.64
N PRO A 76 2.47 3.94 -5.44
CA PRO A 76 1.67 2.88 -6.02
C PRO A 76 2.41 2.12 -7.12
N ILE A 77 2.16 0.80 -7.20
CA ILE A 77 2.44 0.03 -8.41
C ILE A 77 1.37 0.35 -9.45
N LEU A 78 1.78 0.84 -10.59
CA LEU A 78 0.88 1.09 -11.71
C LEU A 78 0.39 -0.25 -12.27
N ARG A 79 -0.89 -0.41 -12.58
CA ARG A 79 -1.98 0.58 -12.57
C ARG A 79 -2.82 0.53 -11.29
N ALA A 80 -3.07 -0.67 -10.72
CA ALA A 80 -4.08 -0.90 -9.67
C ALA A 80 -3.81 -0.12 -8.37
N GLY A 81 -2.53 0.05 -8.01
CA GLY A 81 -2.13 0.80 -6.81
C GLY A 81 -2.61 2.26 -6.79
N LEU A 82 -2.90 2.85 -7.97
CA LEU A 82 -3.43 4.22 -8.06
C LEU A 82 -4.74 4.40 -7.27
N GLY A 83 -5.58 3.36 -7.22
CA GLY A 83 -6.84 3.43 -6.49
C GLY A 83 -6.72 3.59 -4.99
N MET A 84 -5.54 3.35 -4.42
CA MET A 84 -5.29 3.51 -2.98
C MET A 84 -4.78 4.90 -2.60
N VAL A 85 -4.29 5.68 -3.57
CA VAL A 85 -3.57 6.94 -3.33
C VAL A 85 -4.46 8.00 -2.69
N ASP A 86 -5.63 8.23 -3.25
CA ASP A 86 -6.52 9.29 -2.80
C ASP A 86 -7.01 9.06 -1.36
N GLY A 87 -7.32 7.80 -0.99
CA GLY A 87 -7.70 7.44 0.37
C GLY A 87 -6.62 7.79 1.39
N ILE A 88 -5.37 7.48 1.08
CA ILE A 88 -4.23 7.80 1.95
C ILE A 88 -4.00 9.31 2.00
N MET A 89 -4.07 10.01 0.86
CA MET A 89 -3.89 11.46 0.79
C MET A 89 -4.99 12.23 1.53
N ASN A 90 -6.22 11.72 1.57
CA ASN A 90 -7.31 12.33 2.35
C ASN A 90 -6.97 12.35 3.85
N LEU A 91 -6.25 11.34 4.35
CA LEU A 91 -5.80 11.30 5.75
C LEU A 91 -4.50 12.08 5.97
N VAL A 92 -3.56 12.01 5.02
CA VAL A 92 -2.25 12.67 5.12
C VAL A 92 -2.02 13.58 3.90
N PRO A 93 -2.67 14.76 3.83
CA PRO A 93 -2.63 15.64 2.65
C PRO A 93 -1.23 16.14 2.27
N ALA A 94 -0.29 16.13 3.22
CA ALA A 94 1.10 16.53 2.99
C ALA A 94 1.99 15.39 2.47
N ALA A 95 1.44 14.19 2.25
CA ALA A 95 2.18 13.11 1.60
C ALA A 95 2.55 13.49 0.16
N LYS A 96 3.74 13.08 -0.27
CA LYS A 96 4.12 13.19 -1.68
C LYS A 96 3.80 11.89 -2.39
N VAL A 97 3.60 11.95 -3.70
CA VAL A 97 3.31 10.75 -4.50
C VAL A 97 4.43 10.53 -5.51
N GLY A 98 4.98 9.34 -5.49
CA GLY A 98 5.81 8.80 -6.56
C GLY A 98 5.04 7.71 -7.31
N HIS A 99 5.58 7.20 -8.39
CA HIS A 99 4.95 6.13 -9.15
C HIS A 99 6.02 5.14 -9.61
N ILE A 100 5.68 3.85 -9.58
CA ILE A 100 6.50 2.81 -10.18
C ILE A 100 5.63 1.95 -11.10
N GLY A 101 6.07 1.77 -12.34
CA GLY A 101 5.43 0.93 -13.33
C GLY A 101 6.28 -0.28 -13.66
N LEU A 102 5.68 -1.45 -13.56
CA LEU A 102 6.30 -2.73 -13.85
C LEU A 102 5.49 -3.47 -14.89
N TYR A 103 6.17 -4.19 -15.77
CA TYR A 103 5.55 -5.23 -16.58
C TYR A 103 6.33 -6.53 -16.41
N ARG A 104 5.72 -7.63 -16.77
CA ARG A 104 6.39 -8.92 -16.76
C ARG A 104 6.92 -9.18 -18.16
N ASP A 105 8.24 -9.38 -18.28
CA ASP A 105 8.85 -9.73 -19.57
C ASP A 105 8.22 -11.04 -20.09
N PRO A 106 7.72 -11.06 -21.35
CA PRO A 106 7.03 -12.23 -21.89
C PRO A 106 7.92 -13.45 -22.07
N ASN A 107 9.24 -13.27 -22.17
CA ASN A 107 10.18 -14.36 -22.39
C ASN A 107 10.76 -14.90 -21.08
N THR A 108 11.16 -13.98 -20.16
CA THR A 108 11.82 -14.38 -18.90
C THR A 108 10.84 -14.48 -17.75
N LEU A 109 9.62 -13.93 -17.88
CA LEU A 109 8.60 -13.77 -16.84
C LEU A 109 9.06 -12.95 -15.63
N GLU A 110 10.20 -12.29 -15.73
CA GLU A 110 10.71 -11.42 -14.67
C GLU A 110 10.07 -10.05 -14.69
N PRO A 111 9.90 -9.40 -13.52
CA PRO A 111 9.41 -8.02 -13.44
C PRO A 111 10.45 -7.03 -14.00
N VAL A 112 10.04 -6.24 -14.97
CA VAL A 112 10.85 -5.18 -15.56
C VAL A 112 10.22 -3.82 -15.27
N GLU A 113 11.04 -2.88 -14.79
CA GLU A 113 10.61 -1.50 -14.57
C GLU A 113 10.59 -0.75 -15.91
N TYR A 114 9.44 -0.17 -16.26
CA TYR A 114 9.31 0.72 -17.42
C TYR A 114 9.12 2.19 -17.03
N TYR A 115 8.78 2.46 -15.77
CA TYR A 115 8.60 3.82 -15.28
C TYR A 115 8.87 3.89 -13.77
N CYS A 116 9.65 4.89 -13.37
CA CYS A 116 9.80 5.23 -11.96
C CYS A 116 10.03 6.73 -11.80
N LYS A 117 9.14 7.40 -11.09
CA LYS A 117 9.27 8.80 -10.73
C LYS A 117 9.01 8.95 -9.24
N LEU A 118 10.01 9.34 -8.49
CA LEU A 118 9.94 9.54 -7.04
C LEU A 118 10.10 11.02 -6.69
N PRO A 119 9.61 11.47 -5.51
CA PRO A 119 9.99 12.74 -4.93
C PRO A 119 11.51 12.84 -4.79
N SER A 120 12.07 14.03 -4.99
CA SER A 120 13.53 14.26 -4.91
C SER A 120 14.15 13.97 -3.55
N ASP A 121 13.33 13.91 -2.51
CA ASP A 121 13.69 13.62 -1.13
C ASP A 121 13.10 12.28 -0.63
N ALA A 122 12.85 11.34 -1.54
CA ALA A 122 12.23 10.05 -1.21
C ALA A 122 13.06 9.23 -0.22
N GLU A 123 14.39 9.35 -0.24
CA GLU A 123 15.31 8.66 0.67
C GLU A 123 15.17 9.07 2.14
N GLU A 124 14.64 10.28 2.39
CA GLU A 124 14.40 10.83 3.73
C GLU A 124 12.96 10.61 4.23
N ARG A 125 12.10 9.98 3.41
CA ARG A 125 10.68 9.76 3.70
C ARG A 125 10.41 8.32 4.09
N GLU A 126 9.34 8.13 4.87
CA GLU A 126 8.72 6.83 4.97
C GLU A 126 7.90 6.56 3.70
N ILE A 127 8.19 5.45 3.04
CA ILE A 127 7.55 5.04 1.79
C ILE A 127 6.40 4.08 2.10
N LEU A 128 5.19 4.48 1.78
CA LEU A 128 4.05 3.55 1.69
C LEU A 128 3.98 3.04 0.25
N HIS A 129 4.50 1.84 0.05
CA HIS A 129 4.42 1.15 -1.22
C HIS A 129 3.10 0.41 -1.31
N VAL A 130 2.23 0.81 -2.24
CA VAL A 130 0.83 0.38 -2.23
C VAL A 130 0.44 -0.36 -3.51
N ASP A 131 -0.26 -1.48 -3.32
CA ASP A 131 -0.88 -2.28 -4.38
C ASP A 131 -2.06 -3.05 -3.77
N PRO A 132 -3.25 -3.09 -4.40
CA PRO A 132 -4.38 -3.81 -3.83
C PRO A 132 -4.13 -5.29 -3.55
N MET A 133 -3.27 -5.95 -4.33
CA MET A 133 -3.14 -7.41 -4.28
C MET A 133 -1.70 -7.88 -4.11
N LEU A 134 -1.45 -8.65 -3.07
CA LEU A 134 -0.19 -9.38 -2.87
C LEU A 134 -0.41 -10.87 -3.18
N ALA A 135 -0.37 -11.23 -4.46
CA ALA A 135 -0.59 -12.61 -4.91
C ALA A 135 0.71 -13.44 -4.82
N THR A 136 1.52 -13.48 -5.87
CA THR A 136 2.80 -14.22 -5.90
C THR A 136 3.97 -13.47 -5.24
N GLY A 137 3.80 -12.18 -4.94
CA GLY A 137 4.83 -11.32 -4.37
C GLY A 137 5.90 -10.83 -5.35
N GLY A 138 5.94 -11.33 -6.59
CA GLY A 138 6.99 -10.99 -7.55
C GLY A 138 7.06 -9.51 -7.90
N SER A 139 5.93 -8.88 -8.22
CA SER A 139 5.88 -7.44 -8.54
C SER A 139 6.22 -6.58 -7.32
N ALA A 140 5.66 -6.90 -6.16
CA ALA A 140 5.94 -6.17 -4.91
C ALA A 140 7.42 -6.26 -4.53
N SER A 141 8.00 -7.48 -4.55
CA SER A 141 9.42 -7.69 -4.25
C SER A 141 10.32 -6.91 -5.21
N ALA A 142 10.07 -7.00 -6.51
CA ALA A 142 10.85 -6.25 -7.51
C ALA A 142 10.75 -4.73 -7.30
N ALA A 143 9.54 -4.21 -7.08
CA ALA A 143 9.33 -2.79 -6.83
C ALA A 143 10.08 -2.30 -5.58
N ILE A 144 10.01 -3.04 -4.48
CA ILE A 144 10.78 -2.74 -3.26
C ILE A 144 12.28 -2.73 -3.57
N GLY A 145 12.77 -3.71 -4.33
CA GLY A 145 14.16 -3.75 -4.78
C GLY A 145 14.57 -2.51 -5.57
N PHE A 146 13.72 -2.03 -6.48
CA PHE A 146 13.97 -0.81 -7.25
C PHE A 146 13.93 0.46 -6.37
N LEU A 147 13.03 0.53 -5.40
CA LEU A 147 12.99 1.63 -4.43
C LEU A 147 14.26 1.67 -3.56
N LYS A 148 14.71 0.52 -3.07
CA LYS A 148 15.96 0.42 -2.30
C LYS A 148 17.19 0.84 -3.10
N LYS A 149 17.28 0.46 -4.38
CA LYS A 149 18.35 0.90 -5.28
C LYS A 149 18.39 2.43 -5.46
N ARG A 150 17.26 3.13 -5.22
CA ARG A 150 17.15 4.59 -5.25
C ARG A 150 17.29 5.26 -3.90
N GLY A 151 17.80 4.54 -2.90
CA GLY A 151 18.09 5.06 -1.57
C GLY A 151 16.93 5.04 -0.58
N CYS A 152 15.73 4.60 -0.98
CA CYS A 152 14.62 4.45 -0.06
C CYS A 152 14.91 3.35 0.96
N ARG A 153 14.85 3.68 2.26
CA ARG A 153 15.21 2.74 3.34
C ARG A 153 14.02 2.37 4.21
N ASN A 154 13.15 3.32 4.51
CA ASN A 154 11.99 3.12 5.35
C ASN A 154 10.79 2.82 4.45
N ILE A 155 10.54 1.53 4.18
CA ILE A 155 9.47 1.08 3.27
C ILE A 155 8.50 0.21 4.06
N LYS A 156 7.21 0.51 3.94
CA LYS A 156 6.11 -0.34 4.38
C LYS A 156 5.32 -0.77 3.14
N LEU A 157 5.05 -2.06 3.00
CA LEU A 157 4.19 -2.59 1.94
C LEU A 157 2.75 -2.63 2.44
N VAL A 158 1.83 -2.07 1.68
CA VAL A 158 0.41 -1.97 2.04
C VAL A 158 -0.44 -2.56 0.93
N ASN A 159 -1.13 -3.65 1.25
CA ASN A 159 -2.00 -4.36 0.31
C ASN A 159 -3.40 -4.52 0.88
N LEU A 160 -4.41 -4.50 0.03
CA LEU A 160 -5.79 -4.76 0.44
C LEU A 160 -5.97 -6.24 0.83
N ILE A 161 -5.60 -7.15 -0.07
CA ILE A 161 -5.62 -8.59 0.20
C ILE A 161 -4.28 -9.22 -0.14
N ALA A 162 -3.93 -10.28 0.58
CA ALA A 162 -2.69 -11.02 0.36
C ALA A 162 -2.91 -12.53 0.41
N ALA A 163 -2.10 -13.27 -0.35
CA ALA A 163 -1.93 -14.71 -0.19
C ALA A 163 -0.66 -15.01 0.64
N PRO A 164 -0.63 -16.11 1.41
CA PRO A 164 0.55 -16.52 2.18
C PRO A 164 1.81 -16.64 1.35
N GLU A 165 1.69 -17.10 0.11
CA GLU A 165 2.80 -17.27 -0.83
C GLU A 165 3.48 -15.94 -1.17
N GLY A 166 2.67 -14.88 -1.41
CA GLY A 166 3.17 -13.55 -1.70
C GLY A 166 3.85 -12.92 -0.50
N VAL A 167 3.27 -13.09 0.68
CA VAL A 167 3.85 -12.64 1.95
C VAL A 167 5.18 -13.32 2.20
N ALA A 168 5.25 -14.65 2.11
CA ALA A 168 6.46 -15.41 2.30
C ALA A 168 7.59 -14.99 1.34
N ARG A 169 7.25 -14.71 0.08
CA ARG A 169 8.20 -14.20 -0.93
C ARG A 169 8.77 -12.84 -0.53
N VAL A 170 7.92 -11.88 -0.17
CA VAL A 170 8.38 -10.54 0.24
C VAL A 170 9.21 -10.60 1.51
N GLN A 171 8.82 -11.42 2.50
CA GLN A 171 9.58 -11.58 3.73
C GLN A 171 10.96 -12.20 3.50
N ALA A 172 11.08 -13.14 2.56
CA ALA A 172 12.35 -13.75 2.19
C ALA A 172 13.28 -12.77 1.49
N ASP A 173 12.75 -11.99 0.52
CA ASP A 173 13.52 -11.06 -0.29
C ASP A 173 13.83 -9.74 0.45
N HIS A 174 12.92 -9.32 1.36
CA HIS A 174 12.98 -8.03 2.07
C HIS A 174 12.59 -8.16 3.55
N PRO A 175 13.45 -8.81 4.38
CA PRO A 175 13.17 -9.08 5.80
C PRO A 175 13.11 -7.81 6.68
N ASP A 176 13.39 -6.64 6.12
CA ASP A 176 13.34 -5.33 6.73
C ASP A 176 12.09 -4.50 6.37
N VAL A 177 11.18 -5.06 5.57
CA VAL A 177 9.95 -4.38 5.11
C VAL A 177 8.74 -4.98 5.80
N ASP A 178 8.04 -4.19 6.60
CA ASP A 178 6.79 -4.61 7.22
C ASP A 178 5.64 -4.59 6.19
N ILE A 179 4.76 -5.58 6.32
CA ILE A 179 3.63 -5.81 5.40
C ILE A 179 2.33 -5.56 6.14
N TYR A 180 1.48 -4.69 5.60
CA TYR A 180 0.15 -4.38 6.12
C TYR A 180 -0.90 -4.86 5.13
N VAL A 181 -1.86 -5.63 5.61
CA VAL A 181 -2.94 -6.19 4.79
C VAL A 181 -4.29 -5.99 5.46
N ALA A 182 -5.33 -5.68 4.70
CA ALA A 182 -6.69 -5.65 5.23
C ALA A 182 -7.25 -7.06 5.41
N ALA A 183 -6.85 -8.01 4.55
CA ALA A 183 -7.20 -9.42 4.72
C ALA A 183 -6.09 -10.34 4.22
N MET A 184 -5.85 -11.42 4.98
CA MET A 184 -5.02 -12.54 4.57
C MET A 184 -5.95 -13.64 4.06
N ASP A 185 -5.80 -13.99 2.78
CA ASP A 185 -6.60 -15.02 2.13
C ASP A 185 -5.93 -16.39 2.25
N GLU A 186 -6.60 -17.44 1.74
CA GLU A 186 -6.19 -18.83 2.02
C GLU A 186 -4.93 -19.24 1.24
N LYS A 187 -4.91 -18.97 -0.06
CA LYS A 187 -3.86 -19.44 -0.99
C LYS A 187 -4.00 -18.83 -2.38
N LEU A 188 -3.09 -19.18 -3.27
CA LEU A 188 -3.23 -18.97 -4.71
C LEU A 188 -3.85 -20.21 -5.39
N ASN A 189 -4.60 -20.00 -6.48
CA ASN A 189 -4.97 -21.08 -7.38
C ASN A 189 -3.87 -21.34 -8.43
N ASP A 190 -4.08 -22.34 -9.30
CA ASP A 190 -3.12 -22.77 -10.34
C ASP A 190 -2.82 -21.68 -11.38
N HIS A 191 -3.65 -20.63 -11.45
CA HIS A 191 -3.45 -19.47 -12.31
C HIS A 191 -2.86 -18.25 -11.59
N GLY A 192 -2.51 -18.39 -10.31
CA GLY A 192 -1.92 -17.33 -9.50
C GLY A 192 -2.91 -16.30 -8.97
N TYR A 193 -4.21 -16.58 -8.99
CA TYR A 193 -5.22 -15.75 -8.36
C TYR A 193 -5.39 -16.09 -6.88
N ILE A 194 -5.61 -15.07 -6.06
CA ILE A 194 -5.89 -15.21 -4.63
C ILE A 194 -7.27 -15.86 -4.43
N ILE A 195 -7.38 -16.81 -3.50
CA ILE A 195 -8.61 -17.51 -3.13
C ILE A 195 -8.92 -17.23 -1.64
N PRO A 196 -10.15 -16.75 -1.32
CA PRO A 196 -11.28 -16.44 -2.20
C PRO A 196 -11.06 -15.22 -3.09
N GLY A 197 -10.17 -14.30 -2.73
CA GLY A 197 -9.80 -13.16 -3.55
C GLY A 197 -10.92 -12.15 -3.78
N LEU A 198 -10.73 -11.33 -4.82
CA LEU A 198 -11.70 -10.35 -5.32
C LEU A 198 -11.62 -10.19 -6.85
N GLY A 199 -11.01 -11.15 -7.56
CA GLY A 199 -10.76 -11.05 -9.00
C GLY A 199 -9.52 -10.21 -9.31
N ASP A 200 -9.47 -9.61 -10.51
CA ASP A 200 -8.44 -8.65 -10.89
C ASP A 200 -8.81 -7.24 -10.42
N ALA A 201 -8.05 -6.71 -9.47
CA ALA A 201 -8.33 -5.40 -8.89
C ALA A 201 -8.20 -4.27 -9.90
N GLY A 202 -7.26 -4.36 -10.85
CA GLY A 202 -7.07 -3.36 -11.89
C GLY A 202 -8.27 -3.30 -12.83
N ASP A 203 -8.73 -4.45 -13.32
CA ASP A 203 -9.88 -4.53 -14.20
C ASP A 203 -11.15 -4.05 -13.49
N ARG A 204 -11.37 -4.45 -12.25
CA ARG A 204 -12.54 -4.00 -11.45
C ARG A 204 -12.49 -2.50 -11.16
N LEU A 205 -11.29 -1.95 -10.89
CA LEU A 205 -11.10 -0.53 -10.60
C LEU A 205 -11.36 0.35 -11.81
N PHE A 206 -10.86 -0.08 -12.98
CA PHE A 206 -10.90 0.72 -14.22
C PHE A 206 -12.00 0.32 -15.18
N GLY A 207 -12.71 -0.78 -14.92
CA GLY A 207 -13.77 -1.27 -15.80
C GLY A 207 -13.23 -1.74 -17.16
N THR A 208 -12.08 -2.42 -17.17
CA THR A 208 -11.40 -2.85 -18.40
C THR A 208 -11.77 -4.26 -18.87
N LYS A 209 -12.66 -4.93 -18.15
CA LYS A 209 -13.32 -6.18 -18.57
C LYS A 209 -14.81 -6.09 -18.40
#